data_96d709c57ae099b6addc6987aa4f8270
#
_entry.id   96d709c57ae099b6addc6987aa4f8270
#
_cell.length_a   1.000
_cell.length_b   1.000
_cell.length_c   1.000
_cell.angle_alpha   90.00
_cell.angle_beta   90.00
_cell.angle_gamma   90.00
#
_symmetry.space_group_name_H-M   'P 1'
#
loop_
_entity.id
_entity.type
_entity.pdbx_description
1 polymer ?
#
loop_
_entity_poly.entity_id
_entity_poly.type
_entity_poly.pdbx_seq_one_letter_code
_entity_poly.pdbx_strand_id
1 'polypeptide(L)'
;MPSIAIAWFRRDLRLHDHPALTATIEAADVVIPLFVFDETLLGGRFASANRTWFMRESVAGLSRALAERGAALRLVVGRPADVVPAFACETGATQVFVTRDAAPYGRRRDRELAHRLAADGVTMRARRGLYVHEPDEVLTRDGRPFTVYSPFRRAWEALERRPVLAAPDRIPGPATGARRRDPIPEVPPPTADRALIPVPGEAAARDRLAAWLARGVDGYADTRNRLDDEDGTSRLSQDLRWGLLSPLEIVERADGAGEGRRVFTGEVVWREFYAHVLWHYPRVLHEPFQEAFAGLRVADDPAALEAWAAGRTGYPIVDAAMRQLRASGFVHNRARMIAASFLAKDLLLGYRLGEAEFMRHLTDGDVASNNGGWQWTASTGTDPQPYFRIFNPVLQGRRFDPDGAYVRRWVPELALVPGARIHEPWTMTADEQTAARVRIGTDYPAPIVDHPSARERALAAYAAARVAAQ
;
A
#
# COMPACT_ATOMS: atom_id res chain seq x y z
N MET A 1 19.38 34.88 19.12
CA MET A 1 18.36 33.94 19.55
C MET A 1 18.71 32.58 18.95
N PRO A 2 18.42 31.45 19.61
CA PRO A 2 18.66 30.15 19.04
C PRO A 2 17.87 29.99 17.73
N SER A 3 18.46 29.32 16.74
CA SER A 3 17.79 28.97 15.50
C SER A 3 16.77 27.87 15.75
N ILE A 4 15.53 28.01 15.24
CA ILE A 4 14.43 27.07 15.44
C ILE A 4 14.02 26.48 14.08
N ALA A 5 13.92 25.15 14.01
CA ALA A 5 13.41 24.47 12.83
C ALA A 5 12.35 23.41 13.20
N ILE A 6 11.40 23.21 12.30
CA ILE A 6 10.35 22.21 12.41
C ILE A 6 10.74 20.98 11.58
N ALA A 7 10.71 19.78 12.19
CA ALA A 7 10.74 18.50 11.51
C ALA A 7 9.30 18.00 11.35
N TRP A 8 8.70 18.18 10.16
CA TRP A 8 7.32 17.79 9.92
C TRP A 8 7.23 16.37 9.38
N PHE A 9 6.84 15.43 10.27
CA PHE A 9 6.59 14.03 9.98
C PHE A 9 5.27 13.83 9.25
N ARG A 10 5.21 12.86 8.31
CA ARG A 10 4.00 12.57 7.50
C ARG A 10 3.83 11.07 7.27
N ARG A 11 4.48 10.53 6.23
CA ARG A 11 4.55 9.10 5.86
C ARG A 11 5.94 8.53 6.15
N ASP A 12 6.59 9.01 7.14
CA ASP A 12 7.99 8.76 7.52
C ASP A 12 8.10 8.67 9.05
N LEU A 13 7.18 7.86 9.65
CA LEU A 13 6.96 7.79 11.10
C LEU A 13 8.03 6.93 11.78
N ARG A 14 9.31 7.29 11.57
CA ARG A 14 10.48 6.59 12.11
C ARG A 14 11.58 7.57 12.50
N LEU A 15 12.56 7.07 13.25
CA LEU A 15 13.79 7.82 13.60
C LEU A 15 15.02 7.28 12.85
N HIS A 16 15.06 5.98 12.55
CA HIS A 16 16.14 5.36 11.77
C HIS A 16 16.03 5.76 10.30
N ASP A 17 17.19 6.06 9.71
CA ASP A 17 17.29 6.43 8.30
C ASP A 17 16.29 7.52 7.89
N HIS A 18 16.30 8.64 8.62
CA HIS A 18 15.40 9.76 8.41
C HIS A 18 16.12 11.05 7.98
N PRO A 19 16.44 11.22 6.69
CA PRO A 19 17.23 12.35 6.20
C PRO A 19 16.68 13.73 6.53
N ALA A 20 15.34 13.89 6.57
CA ALA A 20 14.74 15.17 6.92
C ALA A 20 14.94 15.51 8.39
N LEU A 21 14.83 14.54 9.31
CA LEU A 21 15.10 14.76 10.74
C LEU A 21 16.58 15.05 10.97
N THR A 22 17.48 14.28 10.38
CA THR A 22 18.93 14.51 10.49
C THR A 22 19.28 15.92 10.02
N ALA A 23 18.81 16.32 8.83
CA ALA A 23 19.05 17.66 8.31
C ALA A 23 18.42 18.78 9.18
N THR A 24 17.32 18.49 9.89
CA THR A 24 16.75 19.47 10.83
C THR A 24 17.63 19.65 12.05
N ILE A 25 18.16 18.55 12.60
CA ILE A 25 19.06 18.56 13.77
C ILE A 25 20.37 19.29 13.44
N GLU A 26 20.91 19.11 12.23
CA GLU A 26 22.13 19.77 11.77
C GLU A 26 21.94 21.28 11.52
N ALA A 27 20.70 21.70 11.20
CA ALA A 27 20.42 23.08 10.77
C ALA A 27 19.96 24.02 11.89
N ALA A 28 19.62 23.51 13.08
CA ALA A 28 19.01 24.33 14.12
C ALA A 28 19.42 23.94 15.54
N ASP A 29 19.51 24.96 16.41
CA ASP A 29 19.76 24.79 17.85
C ASP A 29 18.55 24.16 18.58
N VAL A 30 17.35 24.38 18.04
CA VAL A 30 16.08 23.85 18.57
C VAL A 30 15.29 23.20 17.45
N VAL A 31 14.95 21.91 17.64
CA VAL A 31 14.12 21.13 16.73
C VAL A 31 12.74 20.90 17.32
N ILE A 32 11.70 21.23 16.58
CA ILE A 32 10.30 20.99 16.95
C ILE A 32 9.72 19.91 16.02
N PRO A 33 9.59 18.64 16.47
CA PRO A 33 8.89 17.63 15.71
C PRO A 33 7.40 17.98 15.62
N LEU A 34 6.83 17.92 14.42
CA LEU A 34 5.43 18.21 14.14
C LEU A 34 4.79 17.05 13.38
N PHE A 35 3.55 16.69 13.72
CA PHE A 35 2.68 15.89 12.90
C PHE A 35 1.33 16.60 12.73
N VAL A 36 0.80 16.64 11.50
CA VAL A 36 -0.50 17.23 11.18
C VAL A 36 -1.47 16.12 10.81
N PHE A 37 -2.57 16.03 11.55
CA PHE A 37 -3.73 15.22 11.15
C PHE A 37 -4.46 15.97 10.03
N ASP A 38 -4.10 15.65 8.80
CA ASP A 38 -4.57 16.32 7.59
C ASP A 38 -6.03 15.97 7.28
N GLU A 39 -6.95 16.88 7.56
CA GLU A 39 -8.40 16.69 7.37
C GLU A 39 -8.77 16.36 5.92
N THR A 40 -8.00 16.86 4.94
CA THR A 40 -8.22 16.54 3.51
C THR A 40 -8.00 15.06 3.23
N LEU A 41 -7.04 14.43 3.91
CA LEU A 41 -6.77 12.99 3.76
C LEU A 41 -7.69 12.13 4.62
N LEU A 42 -8.01 12.59 5.83
CA LEU A 42 -8.86 11.85 6.78
C LEU A 42 -10.31 11.75 6.31
N GLY A 43 -10.84 12.82 5.70
CA GLY A 43 -12.21 12.86 5.14
C GLY A 43 -12.29 12.70 3.63
N GLY A 44 -11.16 12.48 2.94
CA GLY A 44 -11.10 12.44 1.48
C GLY A 44 -11.60 11.15 0.84
N ARG A 45 -11.57 11.11 -0.50
CA ARG A 45 -12.02 9.98 -1.35
C ARG A 45 -11.49 8.60 -0.89
N PHE A 46 -10.28 8.56 -0.37
CA PHE A 46 -9.61 7.34 0.06
C PHE A 46 -9.53 7.24 1.59
N ALA A 47 -10.43 7.88 2.33
CA ALA A 47 -10.51 7.70 3.77
C ALA A 47 -10.69 6.22 4.15
N SER A 48 -10.05 5.79 5.25
CA SER A 48 -10.11 4.41 5.73
C SER A 48 -9.90 4.37 7.23
N ALA A 49 -10.86 3.83 7.97
CA ALA A 49 -10.74 3.67 9.41
C ALA A 49 -9.52 2.82 9.79
N ASN A 50 -9.24 1.74 9.04
CA ASN A 50 -8.09 0.87 9.28
C ASN A 50 -6.76 1.62 9.15
N ARG A 51 -6.58 2.38 8.06
CA ARG A 51 -5.35 3.18 7.86
C ARG A 51 -5.21 4.31 8.85
N THR A 52 -6.30 5.00 9.16
CA THR A 52 -6.30 6.12 10.11
C THR A 52 -5.96 5.64 11.51
N TRP A 53 -6.52 4.52 11.95
CA TRP A 53 -6.19 3.90 13.22
C TRP A 53 -4.72 3.46 13.28
N PHE A 54 -4.22 2.76 12.26
CA PHE A 54 -2.82 2.32 12.20
C PHE A 54 -1.84 3.51 12.23
N MET A 55 -2.15 4.58 11.51
CA MET A 55 -1.40 5.83 11.52
C MET A 55 -1.39 6.44 12.94
N ARG A 56 -2.55 6.58 13.56
CA ARG A 56 -2.69 7.16 14.90
C ARG A 56 -1.84 6.42 15.93
N GLU A 57 -1.88 5.09 15.93
CA GLU A 57 -1.07 4.27 16.81
C GLU A 57 0.44 4.38 16.50
N SER A 58 0.79 4.49 15.22
CA SER A 58 2.18 4.73 14.80
C SER A 58 2.69 6.11 15.25
N VAL A 59 1.85 7.15 15.19
CA VAL A 59 2.16 8.50 15.71
C VAL A 59 2.34 8.45 17.24
N ALA A 60 1.54 7.65 17.94
CA ALA A 60 1.71 7.43 19.38
C ALA A 60 3.06 6.79 19.70
N GLY A 61 3.49 5.81 18.90
CA GLY A 61 4.82 5.21 18.98
C GLY A 61 5.94 6.23 18.75
N LEU A 62 5.83 7.01 17.68
CA LEU A 62 6.80 8.05 17.35
C LEU A 62 6.89 9.10 18.47
N SER A 63 5.76 9.52 19.05
CA SER A 63 5.73 10.49 20.16
C SER A 63 6.51 9.98 21.38
N ARG A 64 6.42 8.70 21.70
CA ARG A 64 7.23 8.08 22.78
C ARG A 64 8.71 8.08 22.43
N ALA A 65 9.07 7.62 21.23
CA ALA A 65 10.46 7.52 20.80
C ALA A 65 11.18 8.88 20.71
N LEU A 66 10.46 9.94 20.33
CA LEU A 66 10.96 11.31 20.33
C LEU A 66 11.17 11.84 21.77
N ALA A 67 10.23 11.56 22.67
CA ALA A 67 10.32 11.99 24.06
C ALA A 67 11.52 11.36 24.80
N GLU A 68 11.83 10.10 24.53
CA GLU A 68 13.03 9.40 25.03
C GLU A 68 14.33 10.09 24.58
N ARG A 69 14.30 10.81 23.47
CA ARG A 69 15.44 11.54 22.88
C ARG A 69 15.44 13.04 23.17
N GLY A 70 14.56 13.50 24.06
CA GLY A 70 14.52 14.88 24.53
C GLY A 70 13.65 15.85 23.72
N ALA A 71 12.83 15.35 22.77
CA ALA A 71 11.92 16.20 22.00
C ALA A 71 10.46 15.77 22.15
N ALA A 72 9.52 16.72 22.21
CA ALA A 72 8.10 16.46 22.25
C ALA A 72 7.48 16.61 20.86
N LEU A 73 6.77 15.56 20.39
CA LEU A 73 5.99 15.65 19.15
C LEU A 73 4.80 16.58 19.34
N ARG A 74 4.71 17.61 18.51
CA ARG A 74 3.58 18.52 18.46
C ARG A 74 2.55 17.98 17.47
N LEU A 75 1.28 18.01 17.86
CA LEU A 75 0.17 17.47 17.10
C LEU A 75 -0.83 18.58 16.77
N VAL A 76 -1.12 18.74 15.48
CA VAL A 76 -2.05 19.72 14.98
C VAL A 76 -3.08 19.04 14.09
N VAL A 77 -4.33 19.49 14.12
CA VAL A 77 -5.41 19.02 13.25
C VAL A 77 -5.77 20.15 12.28
N GLY A 78 -5.91 19.86 11.00
CA GLY A 78 -6.34 20.85 10.00
C GLY A 78 -5.69 20.64 8.63
N ARG A 79 -5.91 21.60 7.73
CA ARG A 79 -5.23 21.61 6.42
C ARG A 79 -3.77 22.05 6.59
N PRO A 80 -2.78 21.26 6.15
CA PRO A 80 -1.37 21.62 6.34
C PRO A 80 -0.98 23.00 5.81
N ALA A 81 -1.56 23.42 4.68
CA ALA A 81 -1.30 24.74 4.12
C ALA A 81 -1.75 25.91 5.01
N ASP A 82 -2.67 25.69 5.93
CA ASP A 82 -3.16 26.70 6.86
C ASP A 82 -2.45 26.60 8.22
N VAL A 83 -2.35 25.38 8.76
CA VAL A 83 -1.87 25.17 10.13
C VAL A 83 -0.35 25.18 10.27
N VAL A 84 0.41 24.75 9.25
CA VAL A 84 1.89 24.73 9.35
C VAL A 84 2.51 26.14 9.33
N PRO A 85 2.09 27.10 8.47
CA PRO A 85 2.56 28.48 8.55
C PRO A 85 2.21 29.15 9.89
N ALA A 86 0.98 28.98 10.37
CA ALA A 86 0.56 29.51 11.66
C ALA A 86 1.44 28.96 12.81
N PHE A 87 1.71 27.66 12.79
CA PHE A 87 2.57 27.00 13.78
C PHE A 87 4.04 27.45 13.67
N ALA A 88 4.55 27.68 12.47
CA ALA A 88 5.90 28.21 12.27
C ALA A 88 6.02 29.64 12.83
N CYS A 89 5.02 30.49 12.60
CA CYS A 89 4.96 31.83 13.16
C CYS A 89 4.87 31.81 14.72
N GLU A 90 3.99 30.98 15.28
CA GLU A 90 3.84 30.82 16.74
C GLU A 90 5.16 30.41 17.42
N THR A 91 5.90 29.50 16.79
CA THR A 91 7.14 28.97 17.36
C THR A 91 8.38 29.78 17.04
N GLY A 92 8.29 30.74 16.13
CA GLY A 92 9.41 31.50 15.61
C GLY A 92 10.38 30.65 14.74
N ALA A 93 9.86 29.54 14.19
CA ALA A 93 10.67 28.67 13.31
C ALA A 93 10.94 29.35 11.97
N THR A 94 12.20 29.32 11.54
CA THR A 94 12.64 29.88 10.26
C THR A 94 12.79 28.86 9.14
N GLN A 95 12.72 27.57 9.49
CA GLN A 95 12.84 26.46 8.53
C GLN A 95 11.86 25.34 8.87
N VAL A 96 11.29 24.71 7.82
CA VAL A 96 10.46 23.52 7.93
C VAL A 96 11.08 22.42 7.04
N PHE A 97 11.49 21.33 7.65
CA PHE A 97 12.03 20.18 6.93
C PHE A 97 10.97 19.10 6.75
N VAL A 98 10.94 18.49 5.57
CA VAL A 98 9.98 17.45 5.20
C VAL A 98 10.64 16.37 4.35
N THR A 99 10.12 15.15 4.40
CA THR A 99 10.46 14.14 3.40
C THR A 99 9.63 14.34 2.13
N ARG A 100 10.23 14.29 0.94
CA ARG A 100 9.52 14.46 -0.35
C ARG A 100 8.35 13.49 -0.48
N ASP A 101 7.26 13.94 -1.09
CA ASP A 101 6.11 13.09 -1.42
C ASP A 101 5.92 13.02 -2.94
N ALA A 102 5.82 11.81 -3.47
CA ALA A 102 5.64 11.59 -4.92
C ALA A 102 4.17 11.65 -5.36
N ALA A 103 3.22 11.45 -4.44
CA ALA A 103 1.81 11.45 -4.77
C ALA A 103 1.31 12.84 -5.23
N PRO A 104 0.42 12.93 -6.22
CA PRO A 104 -0.07 14.21 -6.75
C PRO A 104 -0.63 15.14 -5.69
N TYR A 105 -1.35 14.63 -4.69
CA TYR A 105 -1.82 15.42 -3.55
C TYR A 105 -0.65 16.01 -2.75
N GLY A 106 0.32 15.18 -2.37
CA GLY A 106 1.49 15.61 -1.61
C GLY A 106 2.31 16.68 -2.34
N ARG A 107 2.54 16.49 -3.64
CA ARG A 107 3.25 17.45 -4.49
C ARG A 107 2.53 18.81 -4.57
N ARG A 108 1.20 18.80 -4.70
CA ARG A 108 0.40 20.02 -4.75
C ARG A 108 0.40 20.74 -3.40
N ARG A 109 0.15 20.01 -2.31
CA ARG A 109 0.21 20.51 -0.94
C ARG A 109 1.58 21.13 -0.63
N ASP A 110 2.66 20.43 -0.96
CA ASP A 110 4.03 20.90 -0.64
C ASP A 110 4.39 22.16 -1.42
N ARG A 111 3.94 22.31 -2.68
CA ARG A 111 4.11 23.56 -3.45
C ARG A 111 3.33 24.73 -2.85
N GLU A 112 2.07 24.50 -2.50
CA GLU A 112 1.23 25.52 -1.86
C GLU A 112 1.84 25.97 -0.52
N LEU A 113 2.26 24.99 0.29
CA LEU A 113 2.85 25.27 1.59
C LEU A 113 4.19 26.03 1.48
N ALA A 114 5.07 25.60 0.55
CA ALA A 114 6.34 26.28 0.34
C ALA A 114 6.15 27.76 -0.05
N HIS A 115 5.12 28.04 -0.87
CA HIS A 115 4.79 29.41 -1.26
C HIS A 115 4.29 30.25 -0.07
N ARG A 116 3.40 29.69 0.75
CA ARG A 116 2.88 30.38 1.95
C ARG A 116 3.96 30.64 2.99
N LEU A 117 4.79 29.64 3.30
CA LEU A 117 5.89 29.77 4.24
C LEU A 117 6.89 30.84 3.78
N ALA A 118 7.20 30.90 2.48
CA ALA A 118 8.11 31.90 1.93
C ALA A 118 7.59 33.34 2.09
N ALA A 119 6.26 33.55 2.01
CA ALA A 119 5.64 34.86 2.27
C ALA A 119 5.86 35.34 3.73
N ASP A 120 5.99 34.39 4.67
CA ASP A 120 6.24 34.66 6.09
C ASP A 120 7.76 34.57 6.43
N GLY A 121 8.64 34.51 5.43
CA GLY A 121 10.10 34.44 5.62
C GLY A 121 10.60 33.07 6.10
N VAL A 122 9.76 32.03 6.06
CA VAL A 122 10.12 30.66 6.47
C VAL A 122 10.51 29.81 5.27
N THR A 123 11.65 29.10 5.34
CA THR A 123 12.13 28.26 4.25
C THR A 123 11.68 26.80 4.42
N MET A 124 10.96 26.25 3.44
CA MET A 124 10.67 24.82 3.40
C MET A 124 11.79 24.04 2.69
N ARG A 125 12.28 22.99 3.31
CA ARG A 125 13.37 22.14 2.81
C ARG A 125 12.92 20.69 2.71
N ALA A 126 12.77 20.20 1.48
CA ALA A 126 12.44 18.81 1.22
C ALA A 126 13.70 17.94 1.16
N ARG A 127 13.61 16.72 1.70
CA ARG A 127 14.66 15.70 1.68
C ARG A 127 14.09 14.39 1.14
N ARG A 128 14.97 13.54 0.57
CA ARG A 128 14.61 12.17 0.19
C ARG A 128 14.32 11.31 1.44
N GLY A 129 13.70 10.14 1.27
CA GLY A 129 13.50 9.20 2.39
C GLY A 129 12.32 8.27 2.31
N LEU A 130 11.41 8.44 1.32
CA LEU A 130 10.30 7.51 1.08
C LEU A 130 10.67 6.39 0.10
N TYR A 131 11.78 6.54 -0.62
CA TYR A 131 12.25 5.65 -1.66
C TYR A 131 13.76 5.43 -1.52
N VAL A 132 14.28 4.36 -2.09
CA VAL A 132 15.73 4.16 -2.26
C VAL A 132 16.25 5.20 -3.23
N HIS A 133 15.61 5.28 -4.41
CA HIS A 133 15.83 6.33 -5.38
C HIS A 133 14.55 7.12 -5.60
N GLU A 134 14.66 8.44 -5.64
CA GLU A 134 13.47 9.28 -5.88
C GLU A 134 12.89 9.01 -7.27
N PRO A 135 11.57 9.14 -7.48
CA PRO A 135 10.93 8.79 -8.74
C PRO A 135 11.45 9.52 -9.98
N ASP A 136 12.08 10.69 -9.81
CA ASP A 136 12.67 11.49 -10.87
C ASP A 136 14.18 11.24 -11.09
N GLU A 137 14.79 10.32 -10.35
CA GLU A 137 16.20 9.95 -10.49
C GLU A 137 16.41 8.76 -11.45
N VAL A 138 15.45 7.85 -11.54
CA VAL A 138 15.55 6.63 -12.34
C VAL A 138 15.02 6.90 -13.75
N LEU A 139 15.89 7.39 -14.64
CA LEU A 139 15.52 7.77 -15.99
C LEU A 139 16.35 7.01 -17.03
N THR A 140 15.84 6.95 -18.27
CA THR A 140 16.60 6.46 -19.43
C THR A 140 17.81 7.38 -19.71
N ARG A 141 18.74 6.91 -20.52
CA ARG A 141 19.91 7.74 -20.94
C ARG A 141 19.52 9.08 -21.58
N ASP A 142 18.34 9.12 -22.21
CA ASP A 142 17.79 10.33 -22.85
C ASP A 142 16.91 11.16 -21.88
N GLY A 143 16.95 10.87 -20.56
CA GLY A 143 16.17 11.59 -19.55
C GLY A 143 14.66 11.30 -19.56
N ARG A 144 14.21 10.25 -20.24
CA ARG A 144 12.78 9.87 -20.30
C ARG A 144 12.41 8.89 -19.20
N PRO A 145 11.17 8.90 -18.69
CA PRO A 145 10.70 7.91 -17.72
C PRO A 145 10.57 6.52 -18.33
N PHE A 146 10.81 5.50 -17.49
CA PHE A 146 10.54 4.13 -17.87
C PHE A 146 9.05 3.80 -17.77
N THR A 147 8.57 2.99 -18.70
CA THR A 147 7.19 2.46 -18.72
C THR A 147 7.16 0.93 -18.64
N VAL A 148 8.32 0.28 -18.55
CA VAL A 148 8.49 -1.17 -18.45
C VAL A 148 9.37 -1.49 -17.24
N TYR A 149 8.94 -2.44 -16.41
CA TYR A 149 9.59 -2.74 -15.14
C TYR A 149 11.03 -3.25 -15.27
N SER A 150 11.29 -4.20 -16.17
CA SER A 150 12.61 -4.84 -16.25
C SER A 150 13.75 -3.87 -16.60
N PRO A 151 13.61 -2.94 -17.58
CA PRO A 151 14.61 -1.90 -17.81
C PRO A 151 14.68 -0.87 -16.67
N PHE A 152 13.55 -0.52 -16.02
CA PHE A 152 13.53 0.33 -14.84
C PHE A 152 14.37 -0.29 -13.72
N ARG A 153 14.14 -1.57 -13.40
CA ARG A 153 14.88 -2.28 -12.37
C ARG A 153 16.38 -2.26 -12.62
N ARG A 154 16.83 -2.54 -13.85
CA ARG A 154 18.26 -2.50 -14.19
C ARG A 154 18.88 -1.12 -14.00
N ALA A 155 18.16 -0.06 -14.37
CA ALA A 155 18.61 1.32 -14.16
C ALA A 155 18.64 1.66 -12.67
N TRP A 156 17.61 1.24 -11.91
CA TRP A 156 17.52 1.41 -10.46
C TRP A 156 18.68 0.71 -9.71
N GLU A 157 19.01 -0.54 -10.09
CA GLU A 157 20.11 -1.31 -9.50
C GLU A 157 21.49 -0.71 -9.82
N ALA A 158 21.62 0.04 -10.90
CA ALA A 158 22.86 0.68 -11.32
C ALA A 158 23.12 2.03 -10.62
N LEU A 159 22.14 2.64 -9.96
CA LEU A 159 22.32 3.89 -9.24
C LEU A 159 22.99 3.66 -7.88
N GLU A 160 23.90 4.57 -7.54
CA GLU A 160 24.54 4.56 -6.22
C GLU A 160 23.52 4.87 -5.12
N ARG A 161 23.59 4.08 -4.05
CA ARG A 161 22.77 4.27 -2.85
C ARG A 161 23.49 5.13 -1.84
N ARG A 162 22.78 6.07 -1.22
CA ARG A 162 23.33 6.78 -0.07
C ARG A 162 23.50 5.82 1.13
N PRO A 163 24.35 6.15 2.10
CA PRO A 163 24.44 5.38 3.33
C PRO A 163 23.12 5.47 4.13
N VAL A 164 22.82 4.39 4.86
CA VAL A 164 21.74 4.36 5.85
C VAL A 164 22.14 5.20 7.07
N LEU A 165 21.26 6.07 7.50
CA LEU A 165 21.51 6.96 8.64
C LEU A 165 21.09 6.29 9.96
N ALA A 166 21.91 6.44 11.00
CA ALA A 166 21.52 6.02 12.34
C ALA A 166 20.39 6.90 12.89
N ALA A 167 19.61 6.35 13.82
CA ALA A 167 18.70 7.18 14.59
C ALA A 167 19.50 8.14 15.49
N PRO A 168 19.04 9.38 15.68
CA PRO A 168 19.72 10.31 16.57
C PRO A 168 19.59 9.85 18.04
N ASP A 169 20.69 9.90 18.79
CA ASP A 169 20.67 9.61 20.23
C ASP A 169 19.91 10.69 21.01
N ARG A 170 20.03 11.93 20.56
CA ARG A 170 19.40 13.10 21.16
C ARG A 170 18.87 14.07 20.08
N ILE A 171 17.74 14.69 20.38
CA ILE A 171 17.16 15.74 19.54
C ILE A 171 17.11 17.03 20.39
N PRO A 172 17.71 18.13 19.92
CA PRO A 172 17.73 19.39 20.67
C PRO A 172 16.32 20.01 20.68
N GLY A 173 15.56 19.72 21.70
CA GLY A 173 14.22 20.29 21.92
C GLY A 173 14.27 21.60 22.68
N PRO A 174 13.15 22.36 22.77
CA PRO A 174 13.06 23.59 23.54
C PRO A 174 13.40 23.35 25.04
N ALA A 175 14.12 24.28 25.67
CA ALA A 175 14.58 24.17 27.06
C ALA A 175 13.43 24.09 28.08
N THR A 176 12.29 24.75 27.79
CA THR A 176 11.09 24.81 28.63
C THR A 176 9.86 24.32 27.87
N GLY A 177 9.02 23.50 28.52
CA GLY A 177 7.77 22.99 27.93
C GLY A 177 7.92 21.77 27.03
N ALA A 178 9.11 21.34 26.66
CA ALA A 178 9.39 20.24 25.71
C ALA A 178 8.96 18.85 26.19
N ARG A 179 8.59 18.67 27.45
CA ARG A 179 8.20 17.36 28.00
C ARG A 179 6.69 17.10 27.98
N ARG A 180 5.87 18.12 27.67
CA ARG A 180 4.42 17.93 27.58
C ARG A 180 4.07 17.40 26.20
N ARG A 181 3.66 16.15 26.13
CA ARG A 181 3.11 15.53 24.91
C ARG A 181 1.72 16.09 24.66
N ASP A 182 1.45 16.45 23.42
CA ASP A 182 0.08 16.77 23.02
C ASP A 182 -0.77 15.48 23.07
N PRO A 183 -2.05 15.58 23.48
CA PRO A 183 -2.95 14.44 23.43
C PRO A 183 -3.13 13.98 21.98
N ILE A 184 -3.05 12.68 21.75
CA ILE A 184 -3.26 12.13 20.42
C ILE A 184 -4.74 12.17 20.09
N PRO A 185 -5.14 12.80 18.97
CA PRO A 185 -6.55 12.88 18.58
C PRO A 185 -7.22 11.52 18.50
N GLU A 186 -8.48 11.46 18.94
CA GLU A 186 -9.32 10.28 18.76
C GLU A 186 -9.65 10.10 17.27
N VAL A 187 -9.67 8.86 16.84
CA VAL A 187 -10.04 8.46 15.48
C VAL A 187 -11.02 7.29 15.55
N PRO A 188 -11.86 7.10 14.52
CA PRO A 188 -12.73 5.94 14.47
C PRO A 188 -11.97 4.63 14.65
N PRO A 189 -12.54 3.63 15.36
CA PRO A 189 -11.94 2.31 15.46
C PRO A 189 -11.80 1.69 14.06
N PRO A 190 -10.83 0.79 13.86
CA PRO A 190 -10.71 0.08 12.61
C PRO A 190 -11.94 -0.80 12.37
N THR A 191 -12.32 -0.98 11.12
CA THR A 191 -13.38 -1.92 10.73
C THR A 191 -12.88 -3.36 10.70
N ALA A 192 -11.57 -3.55 10.52
CA ALA A 192 -10.90 -4.84 10.63
C ALA A 192 -10.71 -5.25 12.09
N ASP A 193 -10.56 -6.55 12.32
CA ASP A 193 -10.21 -7.08 13.64
C ASP A 193 -8.80 -6.62 14.04
N ARG A 194 -8.69 -5.94 15.16
CA ARG A 194 -7.42 -5.43 15.70
C ARG A 194 -6.38 -6.53 15.93
N ALA A 195 -6.82 -7.73 16.28
CA ALA A 195 -5.94 -8.88 16.50
C ALA A 195 -5.26 -9.35 15.19
N LEU A 196 -5.84 -9.06 14.05
CA LEU A 196 -5.32 -9.41 12.73
C LEU A 196 -4.48 -8.28 12.08
N ILE A 197 -4.55 -7.07 12.62
CA ILE A 197 -3.71 -5.96 12.17
C ILE A 197 -2.35 -6.05 12.85
N PRO A 198 -1.23 -5.97 12.11
CA PRO A 198 0.11 -5.95 12.71
C PRO A 198 0.28 -4.81 13.72
N VAL A 199 1.05 -5.05 14.79
CA VAL A 199 1.32 -4.03 15.81
C VAL A 199 1.95 -2.79 15.17
N PRO A 200 1.36 -1.57 15.30
CA PRO A 200 1.89 -0.36 14.70
C PRO A 200 3.15 0.17 15.42
N GLY A 201 3.94 0.98 14.70
CA GLY A 201 5.11 1.67 15.24
C GLY A 201 6.44 1.11 14.76
N GLU A 202 7.48 1.96 14.78
CA GLU A 202 8.80 1.67 14.24
C GLU A 202 9.45 0.44 14.90
N ALA A 203 9.41 0.31 16.21
CA ALA A 203 10.02 -0.81 16.92
C ALA A 203 9.44 -2.15 16.44
N ALA A 204 8.12 -2.30 16.46
CA ALA A 204 7.45 -3.51 16.00
C ALA A 204 7.69 -3.80 14.50
N ALA A 205 7.80 -2.76 13.68
CA ALA A 205 8.15 -2.90 12.26
C ALA A 205 9.58 -3.44 12.07
N ARG A 206 10.53 -2.95 12.86
CA ARG A 206 11.93 -3.42 12.85
C ARG A 206 12.05 -4.87 13.32
N ASP A 207 11.28 -5.27 14.34
CA ASP A 207 11.21 -6.66 14.81
C ASP A 207 10.66 -7.59 13.71
N ARG A 208 9.61 -7.18 13.00
CA ARG A 208 9.08 -7.92 11.83
C ARG A 208 10.12 -8.06 10.72
N LEU A 209 10.83 -6.97 10.39
CA LEU A 209 11.90 -7.02 9.40
C LEU A 209 13.01 -7.97 9.84
N ALA A 210 13.46 -7.89 11.08
CA ALA A 210 14.51 -8.77 11.61
C ALA A 210 14.07 -10.24 11.56
N ALA A 211 12.84 -10.54 11.98
CA ALA A 211 12.27 -11.88 11.93
C ALA A 211 12.19 -12.41 10.50
N TRP A 212 11.74 -11.57 9.55
CA TRP A 212 11.68 -11.92 8.13
C TRP A 212 13.05 -12.22 7.53
N LEU A 213 14.04 -11.36 7.77
CA LEU A 213 15.40 -11.55 7.27
C LEU A 213 16.10 -12.79 7.84
N ALA A 214 15.72 -13.18 9.07
CA ALA A 214 16.30 -14.36 9.71
C ALA A 214 15.67 -15.69 9.26
N ARG A 215 14.40 -15.71 8.84
CA ARG A 215 13.66 -16.96 8.66
C ARG A 215 12.97 -17.13 7.31
N GLY A 216 12.59 -16.04 6.63
CA GLY A 216 11.69 -16.13 5.47
C GLY A 216 12.31 -15.68 4.15
N VAL A 217 13.24 -14.72 4.17
CA VAL A 217 13.71 -14.05 2.96
C VAL A 217 14.40 -15.00 1.97
N ASP A 218 15.16 -15.97 2.45
CA ASP A 218 15.90 -16.88 1.58
C ASP A 218 14.98 -17.84 0.82
N GLY A 219 13.85 -18.26 1.42
CA GLY A 219 12.82 -19.09 0.80
C GLY A 219 11.76 -18.31 -0.01
N TYR A 220 11.83 -16.99 -0.05
CA TYR A 220 10.76 -16.15 -0.60
C TYR A 220 10.42 -16.44 -2.07
N ALA A 221 11.38 -16.83 -2.88
CA ALA A 221 11.13 -17.17 -4.28
C ALA A 221 10.07 -18.27 -4.45
N ASP A 222 10.06 -19.23 -3.54
CA ASP A 222 9.16 -20.39 -3.55
C ASP A 222 7.85 -20.09 -2.81
N THR A 223 7.92 -19.37 -1.68
CA THR A 223 6.77 -19.15 -0.77
C THR A 223 5.88 -17.99 -1.18
N ARG A 224 6.40 -16.98 -1.91
CA ARG A 224 5.71 -15.71 -2.24
C ARG A 224 4.32 -15.83 -2.87
N ASN A 225 3.99 -16.97 -3.44
CA ASN A 225 2.69 -17.20 -4.07
C ASN A 225 1.80 -18.17 -3.30
N ARG A 226 2.27 -18.76 -2.20
CA ARG A 226 1.51 -19.70 -1.39
C ARG A 226 0.53 -18.93 -0.51
N LEU A 227 -0.76 -19.18 -0.68
CA LEU A 227 -1.80 -18.55 0.12
C LEU A 227 -2.01 -19.24 1.46
N ASP A 228 -1.70 -20.52 1.51
CA ASP A 228 -1.75 -21.39 2.69
C ASP A 228 -0.59 -21.13 3.69
N ASP A 229 0.44 -20.37 3.28
CA ASP A 229 1.61 -20.05 4.10
C ASP A 229 1.57 -18.59 4.56
N GLU A 230 1.17 -18.37 5.81
CA GLU A 230 1.08 -17.01 6.38
C GLU A 230 2.44 -16.35 6.58
N ASP A 231 3.46 -17.15 6.84
CA ASP A 231 4.84 -16.71 7.04
C ASP A 231 5.63 -16.65 5.72
N GLY A 232 5.02 -17.07 4.62
CA GLY A 232 5.62 -17.06 3.27
C GLY A 232 5.88 -15.68 2.69
N THR A 233 5.45 -14.60 3.36
CA THR A 233 5.68 -13.22 2.97
C THR A 233 6.06 -12.34 4.16
N SER A 234 6.77 -11.24 3.90
CA SER A 234 7.28 -10.34 4.94
C SER A 234 6.20 -9.56 5.70
N ARG A 235 5.04 -9.34 5.10
CA ARG A 235 3.95 -8.48 5.61
C ARG A 235 4.43 -7.09 6.08
N LEU A 236 5.38 -6.47 5.34
CA LEU A 236 5.94 -5.15 5.65
C LEU A 236 5.28 -4.00 4.88
N SER A 237 4.23 -4.26 4.10
CA SER A 237 3.62 -3.27 3.22
C SER A 237 3.01 -2.08 3.96
N GLN A 238 2.35 -2.30 5.11
CA GLN A 238 1.83 -1.23 5.95
C GLN A 238 2.95 -0.41 6.61
N ASP A 239 4.08 -1.05 6.93
CA ASP A 239 5.24 -0.39 7.52
C ASP A 239 5.91 0.54 6.51
N LEU A 240 6.06 0.09 5.26
CA LEU A 240 6.52 0.91 4.14
C LEU A 240 5.52 2.02 3.78
N ARG A 241 4.21 1.75 3.89
CA ARG A 241 3.18 2.76 3.63
C ARG A 241 3.27 3.95 4.57
N TRP A 242 3.53 3.70 5.86
CA TRP A 242 3.64 4.73 6.88
C TRP A 242 5.09 5.16 7.17
N GLY A 243 6.04 4.58 6.43
CA GLY A 243 7.46 4.88 6.57
C GLY A 243 8.01 4.56 7.95
N LEU A 244 7.46 3.52 8.60
CA LEU A 244 8.00 2.94 9.84
C LEU A 244 9.33 2.23 9.60
N LEU A 245 9.56 1.83 8.33
CA LEU A 245 10.80 1.29 7.82
C LEU A 245 11.28 2.10 6.64
N SER A 246 12.59 2.29 6.55
CA SER A 246 13.21 2.82 5.35
C SER A 246 13.30 1.74 4.27
N PRO A 247 12.86 2.02 3.03
CA PRO A 247 13.08 1.08 1.93
C PRO A 247 14.56 0.85 1.64
N LEU A 248 15.41 1.86 1.85
CA LEU A 248 16.86 1.72 1.72
C LEU A 248 17.42 0.74 2.76
N GLU A 249 17.04 0.89 4.04
CA GLU A 249 17.47 -0.04 5.08
C GLU A 249 17.02 -1.48 4.78
N ILE A 250 15.79 -1.66 4.27
CA ILE A 250 15.29 -2.99 3.89
C ILE A 250 16.16 -3.60 2.80
N VAL A 251 16.49 -2.84 1.75
CA VAL A 251 17.29 -3.32 0.62
C VAL A 251 18.71 -3.64 1.07
N GLU A 252 19.37 -2.76 1.83
CA GLU A 252 20.70 -2.97 2.35
C GLU A 252 20.79 -4.20 3.28
N ARG A 253 19.81 -4.40 4.14
CA ARG A 253 19.77 -5.56 5.05
C ARG A 253 19.34 -6.86 4.36
N ALA A 254 18.59 -6.77 3.28
CA ALA A 254 18.23 -7.92 2.45
C ALA A 254 19.31 -8.27 1.44
N ASP A 255 20.33 -7.43 1.27
CA ASP A 255 21.43 -7.70 0.33
C ASP A 255 22.13 -9.02 0.67
N GLY A 256 22.58 -9.73 -0.34
CA GLY A 256 23.21 -11.03 -0.21
C GLY A 256 22.91 -11.97 -1.37
N ALA A 257 23.63 -13.09 -1.38
CA ALA A 257 23.43 -14.15 -2.39
C ALA A 257 22.11 -14.89 -2.13
N GLY A 258 21.41 -15.23 -3.19
CA GLY A 258 20.22 -16.08 -3.14
C GLY A 258 19.04 -15.51 -3.94
N GLU A 259 18.29 -16.44 -4.53
CA GLU A 259 17.12 -16.07 -5.35
C GLU A 259 16.02 -15.41 -4.51
N GLY A 260 15.76 -15.91 -3.30
CA GLY A 260 14.74 -15.36 -2.42
C GLY A 260 14.99 -13.88 -2.11
N ARG A 261 16.24 -13.51 -1.75
CA ARG A 261 16.63 -12.11 -1.46
C ARG A 261 16.51 -11.22 -2.70
N ARG A 262 16.95 -11.70 -3.86
CA ARG A 262 16.83 -11.00 -5.14
C ARG A 262 15.36 -10.75 -5.53
N VAL A 263 14.51 -11.73 -5.32
CA VAL A 263 13.06 -11.62 -5.59
C VAL A 263 12.41 -10.68 -4.59
N PHE A 264 12.75 -10.76 -3.30
CA PHE A 264 12.22 -9.86 -2.27
C PHE A 264 12.59 -8.39 -2.51
N THR A 265 13.86 -8.10 -2.83
CA THR A 265 14.29 -6.75 -3.23
C THR A 265 13.51 -6.26 -4.44
N GLY A 266 13.20 -7.16 -5.40
CA GLY A 266 12.35 -6.84 -6.54
C GLY A 266 10.97 -6.32 -6.18
N GLU A 267 10.38 -6.72 -5.03
CA GLU A 267 9.08 -6.18 -4.58
C GLU A 267 9.20 -4.72 -4.08
N VAL A 268 10.33 -4.37 -3.46
CA VAL A 268 10.63 -2.97 -3.11
C VAL A 268 10.78 -2.13 -4.39
N VAL A 269 11.46 -2.66 -5.39
CA VAL A 269 11.61 -2.01 -6.70
C VAL A 269 10.27 -1.85 -7.42
N TRP A 270 9.35 -2.81 -7.34
CA TRP A 270 7.98 -2.67 -7.88
C TRP A 270 7.22 -1.51 -7.23
N ARG A 271 7.33 -1.34 -5.90
CA ARG A 271 6.74 -0.20 -5.20
C ARG A 271 7.28 1.13 -5.75
N GLU A 272 8.58 1.22 -6.01
CA GLU A 272 9.22 2.42 -6.55
C GLU A 272 8.89 2.63 -8.03
N PHE A 273 8.77 1.56 -8.81
CA PHE A 273 8.31 1.65 -10.19
C PHE A 273 6.88 2.25 -10.29
N TYR A 274 5.96 1.82 -9.45
CA TYR A 274 4.62 2.43 -9.45
C TYR A 274 4.63 3.88 -8.96
N ALA A 275 5.48 4.23 -8.02
CA ALA A 275 5.68 5.63 -7.61
C ALA A 275 6.27 6.47 -8.74
N HIS A 276 7.24 5.93 -9.50
CA HIS A 276 7.81 6.54 -10.70
C HIS A 276 6.75 6.76 -11.79
N VAL A 277 5.93 5.75 -12.06
CA VAL A 277 4.81 5.89 -13.02
C VAL A 277 3.85 6.98 -12.58
N LEU A 278 3.44 6.99 -11.32
CA LEU A 278 2.52 8.02 -10.80
C LEU A 278 3.13 9.42 -10.82
N TRP A 279 4.44 9.54 -10.60
CA TRP A 279 5.15 10.81 -10.65
C TRP A 279 5.13 11.43 -12.06
N HIS A 280 5.44 10.63 -13.08
CA HIS A 280 5.57 11.09 -14.45
C HIS A 280 4.24 11.11 -15.21
N TYR A 281 3.30 10.24 -14.85
CA TYR A 281 2.00 10.08 -15.50
C TYR A 281 0.84 10.16 -14.49
N PRO A 282 0.64 11.32 -13.81
CA PRO A 282 -0.39 11.44 -12.76
C PRO A 282 -1.82 11.22 -13.26
N ARG A 283 -2.05 11.29 -14.57
CA ARG A 283 -3.35 10.98 -15.21
C ARG A 283 -3.84 9.55 -14.91
N VAL A 284 -2.93 8.62 -14.60
CA VAL A 284 -3.30 7.21 -14.31
C VAL A 284 -4.27 7.06 -13.14
N LEU A 285 -4.37 8.05 -12.26
CA LEU A 285 -5.40 8.07 -11.20
C LEU A 285 -6.82 8.22 -11.73
N HIS A 286 -6.99 8.66 -12.96
CA HIS A 286 -8.29 8.98 -13.54
C HIS A 286 -8.54 8.24 -14.86
N GLU A 287 -7.48 7.78 -15.53
CA GLU A 287 -7.51 7.18 -16.85
C GLU A 287 -6.64 5.92 -16.91
N PRO A 288 -6.91 4.98 -17.80
CA PRO A 288 -5.98 3.90 -18.07
C PRO A 288 -4.67 4.47 -18.64
N PHE A 289 -3.55 3.85 -18.26
CA PHE A 289 -2.26 4.23 -18.85
C PHE A 289 -2.24 3.96 -20.35
N GLN A 290 -2.76 2.81 -20.77
CA GLN A 290 -2.91 2.47 -22.20
C GLN A 290 -4.20 3.09 -22.76
N GLU A 291 -4.06 4.10 -23.58
CA GLU A 291 -5.15 4.86 -24.20
C GLU A 291 -6.10 3.98 -25.03
N ALA A 292 -5.57 2.88 -25.60
CA ALA A 292 -6.36 1.88 -26.33
C ALA A 292 -7.51 1.28 -25.52
N PHE A 293 -7.48 1.39 -24.20
CA PHE A 293 -8.54 0.89 -23.31
C PHE A 293 -9.36 2.00 -22.65
N ALA A 294 -9.20 3.26 -23.05
CA ALA A 294 -10.01 4.35 -22.53
C ALA A 294 -11.50 4.16 -22.83
N GLY A 295 -11.80 3.59 -23.99
CA GLY A 295 -13.17 3.26 -24.44
C GLY A 295 -13.65 1.85 -24.08
N LEU A 296 -12.97 1.13 -23.17
CA LEU A 296 -13.40 -0.21 -22.77
C LEU A 296 -14.80 -0.18 -22.16
N ARG A 297 -15.75 -0.84 -22.82
CA ARG A 297 -17.11 -0.98 -22.31
C ARG A 297 -17.14 -2.00 -21.17
N VAL A 298 -17.53 -1.53 -20.00
CA VAL A 298 -17.68 -2.35 -18.78
C VAL A 298 -19.16 -2.52 -18.45
N ALA A 299 -19.48 -3.57 -17.70
CA ALA A 299 -20.83 -3.80 -17.19
C ALA A 299 -21.17 -2.78 -16.09
N ASP A 300 -22.44 -2.49 -15.93
CA ASP A 300 -23.02 -1.80 -14.79
C ASP A 300 -23.90 -2.80 -14.02
N ASP A 301 -23.31 -3.45 -13.02
CA ASP A 301 -23.97 -4.46 -12.20
C ASP A 301 -23.60 -4.24 -10.71
N PRO A 302 -24.39 -3.41 -10.01
CA PRO A 302 -24.17 -3.15 -8.60
C PRO A 302 -24.31 -4.39 -7.71
N ALA A 303 -25.18 -5.36 -8.09
CA ALA A 303 -25.36 -6.58 -7.32
C ALA A 303 -24.13 -7.49 -7.41
N ALA A 304 -23.53 -7.64 -8.60
CA ALA A 304 -22.30 -8.37 -8.77
C ALA A 304 -21.13 -7.68 -8.04
N LEU A 305 -21.06 -6.34 -8.06
CA LEU A 305 -20.05 -5.57 -7.29
C LEU A 305 -20.20 -5.81 -5.78
N GLU A 306 -21.43 -5.76 -5.26
CA GLU A 306 -21.69 -6.03 -3.83
C GLU A 306 -21.32 -7.47 -3.46
N ALA A 307 -21.71 -8.46 -4.26
CA ALA A 307 -21.37 -9.85 -4.04
C ALA A 307 -19.86 -10.07 -4.00
N TRP A 308 -19.13 -9.46 -4.93
CA TRP A 308 -17.66 -9.48 -4.96
C TRP A 308 -17.06 -8.81 -3.72
N ALA A 309 -17.48 -7.59 -3.39
CA ALA A 309 -16.99 -6.85 -2.25
C ALA A 309 -17.25 -7.56 -0.91
N ALA A 310 -18.39 -8.25 -0.80
CA ALA A 310 -18.75 -9.02 0.39
C ALA A 310 -18.11 -10.42 0.45
N GLY A 311 -17.40 -10.87 -0.60
CA GLY A 311 -16.86 -12.24 -0.68
C GLY A 311 -17.96 -13.29 -0.76
N ARG A 312 -18.93 -13.10 -1.67
CA ARG A 312 -20.09 -13.96 -1.92
C ARG A 312 -20.31 -14.25 -3.40
N THR A 313 -19.20 -14.43 -4.13
CA THR A 313 -19.23 -14.69 -5.58
C THR A 313 -19.55 -16.14 -5.93
N GLY A 314 -19.45 -17.05 -4.96
CA GLY A 314 -19.49 -18.49 -5.19
C GLY A 314 -18.17 -19.07 -5.71
N TYR A 315 -17.12 -18.26 -5.85
CA TYR A 315 -15.77 -18.69 -6.17
C TYR A 315 -14.91 -18.61 -4.90
N PRO A 316 -14.63 -19.73 -4.21
CA PRO A 316 -14.05 -19.74 -2.86
C PRO A 316 -12.76 -18.95 -2.71
N ILE A 317 -11.85 -19.00 -3.68
CA ILE A 317 -10.58 -18.28 -3.63
C ILE A 317 -10.76 -16.76 -3.73
N VAL A 318 -11.76 -16.29 -4.49
CA VAL A 318 -12.13 -14.87 -4.60
C VAL A 318 -12.80 -14.40 -3.31
N ASP A 319 -13.73 -15.21 -2.80
CA ASP A 319 -14.47 -14.91 -1.58
C ASP A 319 -13.54 -14.87 -0.37
N ALA A 320 -12.61 -15.81 -0.27
CA ALA A 320 -11.57 -15.82 0.76
C ALA A 320 -10.72 -14.55 0.72
N ALA A 321 -10.31 -14.09 -0.47
CA ALA A 321 -9.53 -12.87 -0.64
C ALA A 321 -10.27 -11.62 -0.14
N MET A 322 -11.55 -11.47 -0.50
CA MET A 322 -12.35 -10.31 -0.11
C MET A 322 -12.71 -10.34 1.38
N ARG A 323 -12.97 -11.52 1.94
CA ARG A 323 -13.20 -11.68 3.39
C ARG A 323 -11.94 -11.42 4.20
N GLN A 324 -10.76 -11.89 3.75
CA GLN A 324 -9.48 -11.55 4.37
C GLN A 324 -9.27 -10.03 4.38
N LEU A 325 -9.49 -9.35 3.25
CA LEU A 325 -9.37 -7.90 3.14
C LEU A 325 -10.22 -7.18 4.20
N ARG A 326 -11.48 -7.55 4.33
CA ARG A 326 -12.43 -6.94 5.27
C ARG A 326 -12.09 -7.24 6.73
N ALA A 327 -11.72 -8.49 7.01
CA ALA A 327 -11.43 -8.95 8.37
C ALA A 327 -10.11 -8.44 8.92
N SER A 328 -9.06 -8.32 8.09
CA SER A 328 -7.70 -8.01 8.55
C SER A 328 -7.12 -6.68 8.06
N GLY A 329 -7.80 -5.99 7.14
CA GLY A 329 -7.22 -4.82 6.47
C GLY A 329 -6.01 -5.13 5.58
N PHE A 330 -5.81 -6.40 5.28
CA PHE A 330 -4.71 -6.91 4.44
C PHE A 330 -5.23 -8.04 3.55
N VAL A 331 -4.62 -8.20 2.39
CA VAL A 331 -4.81 -9.38 1.55
C VAL A 331 -3.50 -9.71 0.83
N HIS A 332 -3.18 -10.99 0.77
CA HIS A 332 -1.98 -11.50 0.11
C HIS A 332 -1.90 -11.06 -1.35
N ASN A 333 -0.70 -10.70 -1.86
CA ASN A 333 -0.56 -10.17 -3.23
C ASN A 333 -1.17 -11.08 -4.31
N ARG A 334 -0.95 -12.40 -4.23
CA ARG A 334 -1.56 -13.35 -5.20
C ARG A 334 -3.08 -13.31 -5.13
N ALA A 335 -3.67 -13.23 -3.95
CA ALA A 335 -5.11 -13.11 -3.78
C ALA A 335 -5.65 -11.77 -4.29
N ARG A 336 -4.89 -10.64 -4.12
CA ARG A 336 -5.24 -9.34 -4.76
C ARG A 336 -5.37 -9.50 -6.27
N MET A 337 -4.40 -10.15 -6.91
CA MET A 337 -4.41 -10.35 -8.36
C MET A 337 -5.60 -11.21 -8.81
N ILE A 338 -5.95 -12.26 -8.07
CA ILE A 338 -7.07 -13.15 -8.38
C ILE A 338 -8.39 -12.39 -8.25
N ALA A 339 -8.62 -11.72 -7.11
CA ALA A 339 -9.83 -10.94 -6.87
C ALA A 339 -10.00 -9.78 -7.86
N ALA A 340 -8.91 -9.09 -8.20
CA ALA A 340 -8.92 -8.00 -9.17
C ALA A 340 -9.18 -8.50 -10.60
N SER A 341 -8.60 -9.63 -11.00
CA SER A 341 -8.88 -10.26 -12.30
C SER A 341 -10.33 -10.68 -12.42
N PHE A 342 -10.89 -11.26 -11.36
CA PHE A 342 -12.30 -11.66 -11.34
C PHE A 342 -13.24 -10.46 -11.55
N LEU A 343 -13.04 -9.38 -10.79
CA LEU A 343 -13.85 -8.17 -10.96
C LEU A 343 -13.71 -7.58 -12.37
N ALA A 344 -12.48 -7.38 -12.84
CA ALA A 344 -12.24 -6.66 -14.08
C ALA A 344 -12.54 -7.47 -15.35
N LYS A 345 -12.47 -8.81 -15.27
CA LYS A 345 -12.59 -9.68 -16.45
C LYS A 345 -13.76 -10.65 -16.38
N ASP A 346 -13.97 -11.34 -15.28
CA ASP A 346 -15.11 -12.27 -15.16
C ASP A 346 -16.43 -11.51 -15.00
N LEU A 347 -16.46 -10.50 -14.10
CA LEU A 347 -17.63 -9.62 -13.97
C LEU A 347 -17.65 -8.50 -15.01
N LEU A 348 -16.51 -8.22 -15.67
CA LEU A 348 -16.31 -7.12 -16.61
C LEU A 348 -16.73 -5.75 -16.01
N LEU A 349 -16.49 -5.55 -14.72
CA LEU A 349 -16.74 -4.29 -14.01
C LEU A 349 -15.52 -3.35 -14.11
N GLY A 350 -15.78 -2.04 -13.99
CA GLY A 350 -14.71 -1.05 -14.03
C GLY A 350 -13.70 -1.26 -12.89
N TYR A 351 -12.42 -1.46 -13.20
CA TYR A 351 -11.36 -1.74 -12.23
C TYR A 351 -11.27 -0.68 -11.11
N ARG A 352 -11.68 0.55 -11.37
CA ARG A 352 -11.66 1.65 -10.38
C ARG A 352 -12.64 1.44 -9.23
N LEU A 353 -13.69 0.65 -9.42
CA LEU A 353 -14.61 0.26 -8.35
C LEU A 353 -13.89 -0.63 -7.34
N GLY A 354 -13.14 -1.61 -7.84
CA GLY A 354 -12.33 -2.47 -6.99
C GLY A 354 -11.13 -1.74 -6.35
N GLU A 355 -10.47 -0.85 -7.10
CA GLU A 355 -9.43 0.04 -6.57
C GLU A 355 -9.93 0.83 -5.36
N ALA A 356 -11.13 1.39 -5.45
CA ALA A 356 -11.75 2.15 -4.36
C ALA A 356 -12.10 1.26 -3.16
N GLU A 357 -12.63 0.05 -3.40
CA GLU A 357 -12.95 -0.91 -2.34
C GLU A 357 -11.70 -1.36 -1.59
N PHE A 358 -10.61 -1.66 -2.31
CA PHE A 358 -9.31 -1.96 -1.68
C PHE A 358 -8.81 -0.78 -0.84
N MET A 359 -8.85 0.44 -1.39
CA MET A 359 -8.44 1.63 -0.64
C MET A 359 -9.30 1.88 0.60
N ARG A 360 -10.54 1.46 0.64
CA ARG A 360 -11.42 1.58 1.81
C ARG A 360 -10.95 0.69 2.98
N HIS A 361 -10.46 -0.50 2.70
CA HIS A 361 -10.15 -1.51 3.72
C HIS A 361 -8.68 -1.66 4.05
N LEU A 362 -7.77 -1.52 3.06
CA LEU A 362 -6.33 -1.78 3.25
C LEU A 362 -5.69 -0.84 4.28
N THR A 363 -4.96 -1.41 5.24
CA THR A 363 -4.03 -0.70 6.14
C THR A 363 -2.80 -0.19 5.40
N ASP A 364 -2.36 -0.93 4.38
CA ASP A 364 -1.22 -0.61 3.53
C ASP A 364 -1.59 0.17 2.26
N GLY A 365 -2.85 0.63 2.13
CA GLY A 365 -3.35 1.30 0.94
C GLY A 365 -2.48 2.48 0.50
N ASP A 366 -1.62 2.25 -0.48
CA ASP A 366 -0.80 3.26 -1.17
C ASP A 366 -1.37 3.55 -2.55
N VAL A 367 -1.52 4.82 -2.88
CA VAL A 367 -2.20 5.24 -4.13
C VAL A 367 -1.45 4.74 -5.37
N ALA A 368 -0.11 4.82 -5.38
CA ALA A 368 0.68 4.38 -6.53
C ALA A 368 0.61 2.86 -6.71
N SER A 369 0.88 2.12 -5.64
CA SER A 369 0.90 0.65 -5.67
C SER A 369 -0.48 0.05 -5.94
N ASN A 370 -1.54 0.61 -5.32
CA ASN A 370 -2.90 0.13 -5.53
C ASN A 370 -3.37 0.40 -6.97
N ASN A 371 -3.21 1.64 -7.47
CA ASN A 371 -3.56 1.97 -8.84
C ASN A 371 -2.77 1.15 -9.87
N GLY A 372 -1.43 1.06 -9.69
CA GLY A 372 -0.57 0.29 -10.58
C GLY A 372 -0.94 -1.19 -10.62
N GLY A 373 -1.18 -1.82 -9.46
CA GLY A 373 -1.60 -3.23 -9.37
C GLY A 373 -2.96 -3.50 -10.00
N TRP A 374 -3.94 -2.61 -9.81
CA TRP A 374 -5.25 -2.70 -10.44
C TRP A 374 -5.17 -2.56 -11.96
N GLN A 375 -4.45 -1.58 -12.45
CA GLN A 375 -4.27 -1.40 -13.89
C GLN A 375 -3.45 -2.54 -14.52
N TRP A 376 -2.45 -3.07 -13.79
CA TRP A 376 -1.70 -4.23 -14.25
C TRP A 376 -2.63 -5.44 -14.46
N THR A 377 -3.49 -5.74 -13.49
CA THR A 377 -4.42 -6.87 -13.56
C THR A 377 -5.52 -6.65 -14.60
N ALA A 378 -6.05 -5.43 -14.71
CA ALA A 378 -7.02 -5.04 -15.71
C ALA A 378 -6.43 -4.93 -17.14
N SER A 379 -5.12 -5.11 -17.30
CA SER A 379 -4.40 -5.00 -18.59
C SER A 379 -4.46 -3.59 -19.21
N THR A 380 -4.66 -2.57 -18.39
CA THR A 380 -4.79 -1.17 -18.81
C THR A 380 -3.59 -0.31 -18.39
N GLY A 381 -2.66 -0.87 -17.61
CA GLY A 381 -1.53 -0.18 -17.00
C GLY A 381 -0.24 -0.16 -17.82
N THR A 382 0.82 0.28 -17.17
CA THR A 382 2.20 0.12 -17.66
C THR A 382 2.65 -1.32 -17.47
N ASP A 383 3.37 -1.88 -18.44
CA ASP A 383 3.88 -3.26 -18.40
C ASP A 383 2.85 -4.28 -17.86
N PRO A 384 1.57 -4.23 -18.33
CA PRO A 384 0.51 -5.02 -17.75
C PRO A 384 0.58 -6.45 -18.24
N GLN A 385 -0.09 -7.35 -17.52
CA GLN A 385 -0.34 -8.65 -18.09
C GLN A 385 -1.14 -8.53 -19.40
N PRO A 386 -0.89 -9.40 -20.41
CA PRO A 386 -1.66 -9.39 -21.65
C PRO A 386 -3.17 -9.55 -21.40
N TYR A 387 -4.00 -8.79 -22.11
CA TYR A 387 -5.46 -8.77 -21.89
C TYR A 387 -6.12 -10.14 -22.07
N PHE A 388 -5.58 -11.00 -22.92
CA PHE A 388 -6.07 -12.36 -23.15
C PHE A 388 -5.73 -13.34 -22.01
N ARG A 389 -4.85 -12.97 -21.06
CA ARG A 389 -4.55 -13.75 -19.87
C ARG A 389 -5.58 -13.45 -18.78
N ILE A 390 -6.64 -14.25 -18.76
CA ILE A 390 -7.71 -14.19 -17.75
C ILE A 390 -7.46 -15.32 -16.75
N PHE A 391 -7.42 -15.00 -15.47
CA PHE A 391 -7.21 -16.02 -14.44
C PHE A 391 -8.48 -16.85 -14.26
N ASN A 392 -8.35 -18.17 -14.36
CA ASN A 392 -9.42 -19.08 -13.95
C ASN A 392 -9.36 -19.25 -12.42
N PRO A 393 -10.37 -18.81 -11.65
CA PRO A 393 -10.32 -18.82 -10.19
C PRO A 393 -10.11 -20.21 -9.59
N VAL A 394 -10.71 -21.25 -10.18
CA VAL A 394 -10.55 -22.65 -9.73
C VAL A 394 -9.10 -23.10 -9.90
N LEU A 395 -8.51 -22.87 -11.08
CA LEU A 395 -7.12 -23.25 -11.32
C LEU A 395 -6.13 -22.46 -10.48
N GLN A 396 -6.43 -21.17 -10.19
CA GLN A 396 -5.62 -20.38 -9.26
C GLN A 396 -5.70 -20.94 -7.83
N GLY A 397 -6.90 -21.30 -7.36
CA GLY A 397 -7.09 -21.96 -6.07
C GLY A 397 -6.28 -23.26 -5.97
N ARG A 398 -6.47 -24.17 -6.90
CA ARG A 398 -5.73 -25.46 -6.95
C ARG A 398 -4.20 -25.28 -6.95
N ARG A 399 -3.71 -24.19 -7.57
CA ARG A 399 -2.27 -23.94 -7.67
C ARG A 399 -1.67 -23.31 -6.43
N PHE A 400 -2.36 -22.36 -5.79
CA PHE A 400 -1.78 -21.50 -4.75
C PHE A 400 -2.33 -21.76 -3.35
N ASP A 401 -3.35 -22.61 -3.25
CA ASP A 401 -3.97 -23.12 -2.02
C ASP A 401 -4.40 -24.57 -2.24
N PRO A 402 -3.47 -25.48 -2.58
CA PRO A 402 -3.80 -26.83 -3.08
C PRO A 402 -4.68 -27.63 -2.13
N ASP A 403 -4.46 -27.50 -0.82
CA ASP A 403 -5.23 -28.18 0.22
C ASP A 403 -6.44 -27.41 0.70
N GLY A 404 -6.66 -26.16 0.22
CA GLY A 404 -7.77 -25.31 0.61
C GLY A 404 -7.65 -24.71 2.00
N ALA A 405 -6.45 -24.63 2.57
CA ALA A 405 -6.24 -24.09 3.91
C ALA A 405 -6.60 -22.60 3.99
N TYR A 406 -6.21 -21.82 2.99
CA TYR A 406 -6.58 -20.42 2.88
C TYR A 406 -8.10 -20.23 2.73
N VAL A 407 -8.73 -21.01 1.86
CA VAL A 407 -10.19 -20.97 1.68
C VAL A 407 -10.90 -21.32 3.00
N ARG A 408 -10.53 -22.43 3.67
CA ARG A 408 -11.16 -22.84 4.93
C ARG A 408 -11.05 -21.79 6.03
N ARG A 409 -9.92 -21.09 6.07
CA ARG A 409 -9.71 -20.03 7.05
C ARG A 409 -10.66 -18.85 6.87
N TRP A 410 -10.87 -18.41 5.62
CA TRP A 410 -11.64 -17.20 5.34
C TRP A 410 -13.09 -17.45 4.89
N VAL A 411 -13.43 -18.72 4.59
CA VAL A 411 -14.75 -19.17 4.21
C VAL A 411 -15.13 -20.37 5.10
N PRO A 412 -15.41 -20.15 6.38
CA PRO A 412 -15.60 -21.22 7.37
C PRO A 412 -16.76 -22.16 7.04
N GLU A 413 -17.76 -21.71 6.30
CA GLU A 413 -18.84 -22.58 5.81
C GLU A 413 -18.36 -23.71 4.88
N LEU A 414 -17.18 -23.58 4.30
CA LEU A 414 -16.56 -24.62 3.46
C LEU A 414 -15.54 -25.49 4.22
N ALA A 415 -15.48 -25.37 5.55
CA ALA A 415 -14.44 -26.05 6.35
C ALA A 415 -14.41 -27.57 6.19
N LEU A 416 -15.56 -28.20 6.00
CA LEU A 416 -15.70 -29.66 5.86
C LEU A 416 -15.73 -30.13 4.39
N VAL A 417 -15.64 -29.22 3.41
CA VAL A 417 -15.63 -29.58 2.00
C VAL A 417 -14.32 -30.35 1.68
N PRO A 418 -14.38 -31.52 1.00
CA PRO A 418 -13.19 -32.28 0.62
C PRO A 418 -12.23 -31.46 -0.24
N GLY A 419 -10.90 -31.66 -0.08
CA GLY A 419 -9.88 -30.88 -0.75
C GLY A 419 -10.04 -30.76 -2.27
N ALA A 420 -10.40 -31.83 -2.94
CA ALA A 420 -10.64 -31.84 -4.39
C ALA A 420 -11.82 -30.93 -4.83
N ARG A 421 -12.81 -30.73 -3.95
CA ARG A 421 -14.02 -29.94 -4.22
C ARG A 421 -13.95 -28.50 -3.68
N ILE A 422 -12.99 -28.17 -2.82
CA ILE A 422 -12.98 -26.89 -2.11
C ILE A 422 -12.90 -25.66 -3.03
N HIS A 423 -12.32 -25.83 -4.23
CA HIS A 423 -12.19 -24.74 -5.19
C HIS A 423 -13.36 -24.64 -6.19
N GLU A 424 -14.24 -25.65 -6.20
CA GLU A 424 -15.43 -25.71 -7.06
C GLU A 424 -16.60 -26.45 -6.34
N PRO A 425 -17.03 -25.99 -5.15
CA PRO A 425 -17.98 -26.72 -4.32
C PRO A 425 -19.36 -26.90 -4.97
N TRP A 426 -19.69 -26.12 -5.98
CA TRP A 426 -20.92 -26.26 -6.77
C TRP A 426 -20.98 -27.54 -7.60
N THR A 427 -19.88 -28.27 -7.71
CA THR A 427 -19.82 -29.57 -8.40
C THR A 427 -20.12 -30.76 -7.47
N MET A 428 -20.33 -30.50 -6.17
CA MET A 428 -20.65 -31.54 -5.19
C MET A 428 -22.04 -32.11 -5.42
N THR A 429 -22.17 -33.45 -5.28
CA THR A 429 -23.46 -34.13 -5.22
C THR A 429 -24.22 -33.73 -3.95
N ALA A 430 -25.52 -34.05 -3.89
CA ALA A 430 -26.33 -33.83 -2.70
C ALA A 430 -25.79 -34.55 -1.45
N ASP A 431 -25.26 -35.77 -1.64
CA ASP A 431 -24.66 -36.57 -0.56
C ASP A 431 -23.33 -35.94 -0.07
N GLU A 432 -22.46 -35.46 -0.99
CA GLU A 432 -21.25 -34.73 -0.64
C GLU A 432 -21.55 -33.42 0.12
N GLN A 433 -22.58 -32.67 -0.30
CA GLN A 433 -23.03 -31.46 0.39
C GLN A 433 -23.56 -31.77 1.81
N THR A 434 -24.33 -32.87 1.94
CA THR A 434 -24.82 -33.34 3.24
C THR A 434 -23.67 -33.73 4.16
N ALA A 435 -22.68 -34.48 3.66
CA ALA A 435 -21.51 -34.88 4.42
C ALA A 435 -20.66 -33.68 4.83
N ALA A 436 -20.53 -32.67 3.95
CA ALA A 436 -19.81 -31.43 4.20
C ALA A 436 -20.62 -30.41 5.02
N ARG A 437 -21.88 -30.72 5.36
CA ARG A 437 -22.81 -29.83 6.10
C ARG A 437 -22.94 -28.43 5.47
N VAL A 438 -22.94 -28.36 4.15
CA VAL A 438 -23.09 -27.10 3.41
C VAL A 438 -23.96 -27.31 2.18
N ARG A 439 -24.96 -26.46 1.97
CA ARG A 439 -25.83 -26.46 0.80
C ARG A 439 -25.45 -25.27 -0.08
N ILE A 440 -25.01 -25.59 -1.30
CA ILE A 440 -24.68 -24.56 -2.29
C ILE A 440 -25.96 -23.86 -2.76
N GLY A 441 -25.94 -22.54 -2.80
CA GLY A 441 -27.09 -21.68 -3.06
C GLY A 441 -27.84 -21.23 -1.80
N THR A 442 -27.53 -21.83 -0.63
CA THR A 442 -28.21 -21.49 0.65
C THR A 442 -27.17 -21.10 1.71
N ASP A 443 -26.29 -22.02 2.10
CA ASP A 443 -25.28 -21.79 3.14
C ASP A 443 -24.03 -21.12 2.57
N TYR A 444 -23.68 -21.46 1.33
CA TYR A 444 -22.65 -20.80 0.53
C TYR A 444 -23.22 -20.52 -0.89
N PRO A 445 -22.96 -19.34 -1.48
CA PRO A 445 -23.56 -18.97 -2.77
C PRO A 445 -23.11 -19.89 -3.92
N ALA A 446 -24.03 -20.09 -4.88
CA ALA A 446 -23.66 -20.61 -6.18
C ALA A 446 -22.82 -19.57 -6.95
N PRO A 447 -22.01 -19.97 -7.94
CA PRO A 447 -21.27 -19.04 -8.79
C PRO A 447 -22.19 -17.99 -9.44
N ILE A 448 -21.87 -16.70 -9.24
CA ILE A 448 -22.64 -15.59 -9.83
C ILE A 448 -22.39 -15.40 -11.32
N VAL A 449 -21.35 -16.04 -11.87
CA VAL A 449 -20.99 -15.99 -13.29
C VAL A 449 -20.39 -17.32 -13.71
N ASP A 450 -20.65 -17.73 -14.94
CA ASP A 450 -19.97 -18.86 -15.57
C ASP A 450 -18.63 -18.37 -16.17
N HIS A 451 -17.51 -18.89 -15.66
CA HIS A 451 -16.18 -18.42 -16.05
C HIS A 451 -15.86 -18.58 -17.56
N PRO A 452 -16.16 -19.72 -18.24
CA PRO A 452 -15.99 -19.84 -19.68
C PRO A 452 -16.67 -18.74 -20.48
N SER A 453 -17.97 -18.52 -20.25
CA SER A 453 -18.76 -17.48 -20.92
C SER A 453 -18.27 -16.07 -20.59
N ALA A 454 -17.89 -15.83 -19.34
CA ALA A 454 -17.33 -14.56 -18.90
C ALA A 454 -16.00 -14.25 -19.59
N ARG A 455 -15.14 -15.26 -19.74
CA ARG A 455 -13.88 -15.15 -20.44
C ARG A 455 -14.07 -14.74 -21.92
N GLU A 456 -15.02 -15.36 -22.63
CA GLU A 456 -15.31 -15.01 -24.03
C GLU A 456 -15.82 -13.57 -24.14
N ARG A 457 -16.75 -13.17 -23.27
CA ARG A 457 -17.27 -11.80 -23.19
C ARG A 457 -16.17 -10.77 -22.94
N ALA A 458 -15.25 -11.05 -22.00
CA ALA A 458 -14.14 -10.17 -21.72
C ALA A 458 -13.19 -10.03 -22.93
N LEU A 459 -12.80 -11.14 -23.56
CA LEU A 459 -11.95 -11.11 -24.73
C LEU A 459 -12.55 -10.27 -25.86
N ALA A 460 -13.86 -10.43 -26.14
CA ALA A 460 -14.59 -9.65 -27.13
C ALA A 460 -14.58 -8.15 -26.81
N ALA A 461 -14.83 -7.76 -25.54
CA ALA A 461 -14.84 -6.37 -25.10
C ALA A 461 -13.46 -5.70 -25.24
N TYR A 462 -12.39 -6.38 -24.81
CA TYR A 462 -11.02 -5.85 -24.96
C TYR A 462 -10.56 -5.76 -26.41
N ALA A 463 -10.92 -6.74 -27.26
CA ALA A 463 -10.63 -6.69 -28.69
C ALA A 463 -11.35 -5.51 -29.36
N ALA A 464 -12.64 -5.32 -29.06
CA ALA A 464 -13.42 -4.20 -29.60
C ALA A 464 -12.85 -2.83 -29.19
N ALA A 465 -12.43 -2.67 -27.93
CA ALA A 465 -11.82 -1.43 -27.46
C ALA A 465 -10.52 -1.10 -28.23
N ARG A 466 -9.67 -2.10 -28.49
CA ARG A 466 -8.44 -1.91 -29.28
C ARG A 466 -8.70 -1.52 -30.72
N VAL A 467 -9.73 -2.11 -31.35
CA VAL A 467 -10.10 -1.76 -32.75
C VAL A 467 -10.64 -0.34 -32.80
N ALA A 468 -11.45 0.07 -31.82
CA ALA A 468 -12.00 1.42 -31.77
C ALA A 468 -10.96 2.52 -31.51
N ALA A 469 -9.78 2.16 -31.00
CA ALA A 469 -8.68 3.08 -30.71
C ALA A 469 -7.67 3.23 -31.88
N GLN A 470 -7.83 2.45 -32.96
CA GLN A 470 -7.04 2.53 -34.20
C GLN A 470 -7.69 3.47 -35.19
#